data_c8450d4ead57ddb6f5d75dae66eda78c
#
_entry.id   c8450d4ead57ddb6f5d75dae66eda78c
#
_cell.length_a   1.000
_cell.length_b   1.000
_cell.length_c   1.000
_cell.angle_alpha   90.00
_cell.angle_beta   90.00
_cell.angle_gamma   90.00
#
_symmetry.space_group_name_H-M   'P 1'
#
loop_
_entity.id
_entity.type
_entity.pdbx_description
1 polymer ?
#
loop_
_entity_poly.entity_id
_entity_poly.type
_entity_poly.pdbx_seq_one_letter_code
_entity_poly.pdbx_strand_id
1 'polypeptide(L)'
;MEKVKKQNLWFLAGLLGIGMILFWRCFYSVNTTDEAYYIGTVYRLWFGDGMLCDEWNPTQQMCSFWLYPFYALFRLILGSNDGMILAFRLLYIVFQLLISGYMYGKLKKFGYISFLPIFFYLLSTAFNINSLSYNTMANSALVALLVTLVMMEKPDWKNCIWCGIFASIVVMGNPYAVFAYVLYGAACVIVTLLLKKWNKEIPVSLQFMTFFRMSLTAAGVMVVFLLFTFWHATLERIVKNLPYIVGDQEHVQRWNVKISDYFRYFREHYLGAVIVPVAVSIIALFDKKRIKHGAVYMGLSVVSILPYMIYHGLISDYVPINLVTVPICFLGVTAYIVSAKKLHSVFYIWYLPAMIYPFIVQITSNTGPLAVSAGFVTAGAASVLLAASWAMEQENSLTKNTLHGVIVLQLVIMLFLRITYVWVDSPMSELTTKVERGAAKGLYTTEVVAQYYEEIYDDIDALNMTEDDGFLVVGSEPLLYLYADRQVASYSTWQVYTNETRLYRYYEIHDGEGRFPSVVYCAEADDTIFESILVEKLLIPMGYEWKQLQHGIAFYMPR
;
A
#
# COMPACT_ATOMS: atom_id res chain seq x y z
N MET A 1 -32.91 1.25 20.84
CA MET A 1 -32.66 0.04 20.04
C MET A 1 -32.94 0.26 18.55
N GLU A 2 -34.06 0.81 18.16
CA GLU A 2 -34.45 1.03 16.75
C GLU A 2 -33.48 1.94 15.96
N LYS A 3 -33.07 3.08 16.57
CA LYS A 3 -32.07 3.98 15.96
C LYS A 3 -30.75 3.29 15.63
N VAL A 4 -30.27 2.41 16.51
CA VAL A 4 -29.03 1.65 16.30
C VAL A 4 -29.19 0.60 15.21
N LYS A 5 -30.34 -0.10 15.17
CA LYS A 5 -30.66 -1.05 14.09
C LYS A 5 -30.69 -0.34 12.74
N LYS A 6 -31.33 0.82 12.65
CA LYS A 6 -31.41 1.63 11.44
C LYS A 6 -30.03 2.12 11.00
N GLN A 7 -29.18 2.56 11.93
CA GLN A 7 -27.80 2.96 11.62
C GLN A 7 -26.99 1.78 11.05
N ASN A 8 -27.08 0.59 11.68
CA ASN A 8 -26.38 -0.60 11.19
C ASN A 8 -26.84 -0.98 9.77
N LEU A 9 -28.16 -0.89 9.50
CA LEU A 9 -28.72 -1.19 8.19
C LEU A 9 -28.18 -0.24 7.11
N TRP A 10 -28.17 1.07 7.38
CA TRP A 10 -27.65 2.07 6.44
C TRP A 10 -26.14 1.91 6.20
N PHE A 11 -25.38 1.60 7.24
CA PHE A 11 -23.96 1.30 7.10
C PHE A 11 -23.74 0.09 6.19
N LEU A 12 -24.45 -1.00 6.44
CA LEU A 12 -24.34 -2.22 5.65
C LEU A 12 -24.76 -1.97 4.18
N ALA A 13 -25.85 -1.24 3.96
CA ALA A 13 -26.28 -0.89 2.60
C ALA A 13 -25.22 -0.06 1.85
N GLY A 14 -24.63 0.94 2.50
CA GLY A 14 -23.54 1.73 1.93
C GLY A 14 -22.29 0.90 1.66
N LEU A 15 -21.91 0.05 2.60
CA LEU A 15 -20.75 -0.84 2.48
C LEU A 15 -20.91 -1.82 1.32
N LEU A 16 -22.09 -2.45 1.20
CA LEU A 16 -22.40 -3.37 0.11
C LEU A 16 -22.49 -2.64 -1.24
N GLY A 17 -23.11 -1.45 -1.29
CA GLY A 17 -23.21 -0.65 -2.53
C GLY A 17 -21.83 -0.26 -3.06
N ILE A 18 -20.95 0.29 -2.21
CA ILE A 18 -19.58 0.61 -2.60
C ILE A 18 -18.81 -0.69 -2.92
N GLY A 19 -18.97 -1.74 -2.11
CA GLY A 19 -18.33 -3.03 -2.34
C GLY A 19 -18.66 -3.63 -3.71
N MET A 20 -19.91 -3.55 -4.16
CA MET A 20 -20.32 -4.00 -5.50
C MET A 20 -19.64 -3.20 -6.62
N ILE A 21 -19.51 -1.88 -6.45
CA ILE A 21 -18.83 -1.03 -7.43
C ILE A 21 -17.34 -1.40 -7.49
N LEU A 22 -16.69 -1.57 -6.34
CA LEU A 22 -15.28 -1.95 -6.27
C LEU A 22 -15.04 -3.35 -6.83
N PHE A 23 -15.94 -4.28 -6.55
CA PHE A 23 -15.93 -5.63 -7.12
C PHE A 23 -16.00 -5.58 -8.65
N TRP A 24 -16.96 -4.83 -9.21
CA TRP A 24 -17.06 -4.62 -10.65
C TRP A 24 -15.77 -4.00 -11.23
N ARG A 25 -15.20 -2.99 -10.55
CA ARG A 25 -13.97 -2.32 -11.01
C ARG A 25 -12.74 -3.24 -11.03
N CYS A 26 -12.72 -4.32 -10.25
CA CYS A 26 -11.60 -5.28 -10.22
C CYS A 26 -11.32 -5.96 -11.56
N PHE A 27 -12.31 -6.05 -12.43
CA PHE A 27 -12.16 -6.73 -13.73
C PHE A 27 -11.43 -5.87 -14.77
N TYR A 28 -11.19 -4.59 -14.52
CA TYR A 28 -10.69 -3.66 -15.52
C TYR A 28 -9.24 -3.24 -15.26
N SER A 29 -8.50 -3.07 -16.34
CA SER A 29 -7.07 -2.81 -16.49
C SER A 29 -6.17 -4.03 -16.26
N VAL A 30 -5.06 -4.07 -16.99
CA VAL A 30 -3.97 -5.02 -16.76
C VAL A 30 -2.74 -4.23 -16.35
N ASN A 31 -2.31 -4.39 -15.10
CA ASN A 31 -1.05 -3.83 -14.62
C ASN A 31 -0.01 -4.95 -14.59
N THR A 32 0.91 -4.91 -15.54
CA THR A 32 1.91 -5.94 -15.76
C THR A 32 3.11 -5.84 -14.86
N THR A 33 3.31 -4.66 -14.30
CA THR A 33 4.46 -4.35 -13.45
C THR A 33 4.12 -4.51 -11.97
N ASP A 34 3.51 -3.51 -11.34
CA ASP A 34 3.32 -3.47 -9.88
C ASP A 34 2.53 -4.66 -9.33
N GLU A 35 1.33 -4.97 -9.89
CA GLU A 35 0.50 -6.05 -9.37
C GLU A 35 1.13 -7.42 -9.60
N ALA A 36 1.73 -7.63 -10.77
CA ALA A 36 2.44 -8.86 -11.09
C ALA A 36 3.64 -9.06 -10.16
N TYR A 37 4.37 -7.98 -9.83
CA TYR A 37 5.47 -8.03 -8.86
C TYR A 37 4.96 -8.37 -7.44
N TYR A 38 3.85 -7.81 -6.99
CA TYR A 38 3.30 -8.14 -5.66
C TYR A 38 2.99 -9.62 -5.53
N ILE A 39 2.52 -10.25 -6.59
CA ILE A 39 2.25 -11.69 -6.65
C ILE A 39 3.53 -12.47 -6.91
N GLY A 40 4.43 -11.96 -7.76
CA GLY A 40 5.70 -12.58 -8.10
C GLY A 40 6.58 -12.91 -6.90
N THR A 41 6.61 -12.02 -5.90
CA THR A 41 7.36 -12.27 -4.66
C THR A 41 6.75 -13.41 -3.83
N VAL A 42 5.41 -13.54 -3.83
CA VAL A 42 4.72 -14.66 -3.16
C VAL A 42 4.89 -15.96 -3.96
N TYR A 43 4.84 -15.87 -5.27
CA TYR A 43 5.07 -16.95 -6.22
C TYR A 43 6.41 -17.66 -5.99
N ARG A 44 7.50 -16.90 -5.75
CA ARG A 44 8.83 -17.43 -5.46
C ARG A 44 8.82 -18.38 -4.27
N LEU A 45 8.09 -18.05 -3.21
CA LEU A 45 7.97 -18.91 -2.02
C LEU A 45 7.31 -20.26 -2.32
N TRP A 46 6.41 -20.31 -3.31
CA TRP A 46 5.80 -21.56 -3.77
C TRP A 46 6.81 -22.50 -4.42
N PHE A 47 7.79 -21.96 -5.13
CA PHE A 47 8.87 -22.71 -5.76
C PHE A 47 10.06 -22.98 -4.82
N GLY A 48 9.92 -22.72 -3.51
CA GLY A 48 10.92 -23.04 -2.50
C GLY A 48 11.99 -21.99 -2.29
N ASP A 49 11.85 -20.79 -2.86
CA ASP A 49 12.76 -19.68 -2.60
C ASP A 49 12.71 -19.25 -1.14
N GLY A 50 13.86 -18.96 -0.56
CA GLY A 50 13.99 -18.49 0.81
C GLY A 50 13.78 -16.96 0.91
N MET A 51 12.87 -16.56 1.80
CA MET A 51 12.71 -15.16 2.14
C MET A 51 14.02 -14.60 2.71
N LEU A 52 14.35 -13.36 2.33
CA LEU A 52 15.58 -12.66 2.69
C LEU A 52 16.88 -13.34 2.18
N CYS A 53 16.75 -14.20 1.17
CA CYS A 53 17.87 -14.87 0.50
C CYS A 53 17.79 -14.72 -1.00
N ASP A 54 16.74 -15.24 -1.61
CA ASP A 54 16.64 -15.42 -3.05
C ASP A 54 16.00 -14.21 -3.75
N GLU A 55 15.23 -13.38 -3.04
CA GLU A 55 14.74 -12.09 -3.50
C GLU A 55 15.51 -10.96 -2.80
N TRP A 56 16.15 -10.08 -3.57
CA TRP A 56 16.93 -8.97 -3.03
C TRP A 56 16.20 -7.64 -3.01
N ASN A 57 15.04 -7.54 -3.64
CA ASN A 57 14.22 -6.36 -3.49
C ASN A 57 13.57 -6.35 -2.09
N PRO A 58 13.81 -5.32 -1.25
CA PRO A 58 13.34 -5.32 0.13
C PRO A 58 11.82 -5.11 0.26
N THR A 59 11.20 -4.49 -0.74
CA THR A 59 9.75 -4.26 -0.74
C THR A 59 9.01 -5.59 -0.91
N GLN A 60 7.78 -5.67 -0.54
CA GLN A 60 6.90 -6.83 -0.66
C GLN A 60 7.33 -8.13 0.08
N GLN A 61 8.64 -8.42 0.26
CA GLN A 61 9.11 -9.71 0.80
C GLN A 61 8.44 -10.11 2.12
N MET A 62 8.56 -9.28 3.16
CA MET A 62 7.98 -9.59 4.48
C MET A 62 6.45 -9.65 4.42
N CYS A 63 5.82 -8.86 3.54
CA CYS A 63 4.38 -8.89 3.33
C CYS A 63 3.92 -10.21 2.70
N SER A 64 4.77 -10.84 1.89
CA SER A 64 4.49 -12.12 1.25
C SER A 64 4.20 -13.25 2.25
N PHE A 65 4.71 -13.16 3.49
CA PHE A 65 4.33 -14.05 4.58
C PHE A 65 2.80 -14.11 4.81
N TRP A 66 2.14 -12.94 4.80
CA TRP A 66 0.69 -12.86 4.98
C TRP A 66 -0.09 -13.31 3.76
N LEU A 67 0.50 -13.18 2.58
CA LEU A 67 -0.15 -13.50 1.30
C LEU A 67 0.02 -14.95 0.88
N TYR A 68 1.09 -15.62 1.34
CA TYR A 68 1.44 -16.99 0.96
C TYR A 68 0.31 -18.01 1.18
N PRO A 69 -0.42 -18.00 2.32
CA PRO A 69 -1.52 -18.95 2.51
C PRO A 69 -2.62 -18.83 1.46
N PHE A 70 -2.92 -17.61 0.98
CA PHE A 70 -3.92 -17.38 -0.06
C PHE A 70 -3.42 -17.81 -1.43
N TYR A 71 -2.18 -17.50 -1.74
CA TYR A 71 -1.52 -17.95 -2.97
C TYR A 71 -1.48 -19.48 -3.02
N ALA A 72 -0.99 -20.13 -1.97
CA ALA A 72 -0.91 -21.59 -1.89
C ALA A 72 -2.30 -22.25 -2.02
N LEU A 73 -3.31 -21.71 -1.34
CA LEU A 73 -4.68 -22.21 -1.46
C LEU A 73 -5.20 -22.09 -2.89
N PHE A 74 -4.98 -20.97 -3.57
CA PHE A 74 -5.39 -20.77 -4.95
C PHE A 74 -4.70 -21.79 -5.87
N ARG A 75 -3.38 -21.98 -5.72
CA ARG A 75 -2.61 -22.97 -6.49
C ARG A 75 -3.07 -24.40 -6.25
N LEU A 76 -3.38 -24.77 -5.02
CA LEU A 76 -3.89 -26.11 -4.69
C LEU A 76 -5.27 -26.38 -5.29
N ILE A 77 -6.10 -25.34 -5.47
CA ILE A 77 -7.46 -25.50 -6.05
C ILE A 77 -7.42 -25.52 -7.58
N LEU A 78 -6.66 -24.61 -8.21
CA LEU A 78 -6.69 -24.41 -9.66
C LEU A 78 -5.53 -25.07 -10.41
N GLY A 79 -4.44 -25.41 -9.73
CA GLY A 79 -3.26 -26.03 -10.33
C GLY A 79 -2.43 -25.10 -11.24
N SER A 80 -2.86 -23.86 -11.46
CA SER A 80 -2.21 -22.87 -12.34
C SER A 80 -2.27 -21.47 -11.75
N ASN A 81 -1.61 -20.50 -12.40
CA ASN A 81 -1.71 -19.08 -12.08
C ASN A 81 -2.84 -18.35 -12.85
N ASP A 82 -3.65 -19.06 -13.64
CA ASP A 82 -4.72 -18.47 -14.43
C ASP A 82 -5.68 -17.66 -13.57
N GLY A 83 -5.82 -16.35 -13.87
CA GLY A 83 -6.69 -15.43 -13.13
C GLY A 83 -6.17 -15.02 -11.74
N MET A 84 -4.91 -15.26 -11.42
CA MET A 84 -4.30 -14.95 -10.11
C MET A 84 -4.41 -13.47 -9.76
N ILE A 85 -4.19 -12.56 -10.74
CA ILE A 85 -4.31 -11.11 -10.51
C ILE A 85 -5.73 -10.76 -10.07
N LEU A 86 -6.74 -11.26 -10.78
CA LEU A 86 -8.14 -11.04 -10.40
C LEU A 86 -8.45 -11.57 -9.01
N ALA A 87 -7.95 -12.76 -8.66
CA ALA A 87 -8.14 -13.34 -7.33
C ALA A 87 -7.56 -12.45 -6.22
N PHE A 88 -6.35 -11.91 -6.40
CA PHE A 88 -5.72 -10.98 -5.44
C PHE A 88 -6.46 -9.64 -5.34
N ARG A 89 -7.04 -9.15 -6.44
CA ARG A 89 -7.91 -7.97 -6.42
C ARG A 89 -9.18 -8.21 -5.60
N LEU A 90 -9.85 -9.33 -5.83
CA LEU A 90 -11.04 -9.71 -5.07
C LEU A 90 -10.73 -9.88 -3.58
N LEU A 91 -9.61 -10.52 -3.27
CA LEU A 91 -9.13 -10.66 -1.89
C LEU A 91 -8.88 -9.30 -1.23
N TYR A 92 -8.31 -8.33 -1.96
CA TYR A 92 -8.11 -6.97 -1.46
C TYR A 92 -9.44 -6.28 -1.14
N ILE A 93 -10.45 -6.38 -2.01
CA ILE A 93 -11.77 -5.80 -1.72
C ILE A 93 -12.40 -6.43 -0.47
N VAL A 94 -12.33 -7.74 -0.34
CA VAL A 94 -12.80 -8.44 0.87
C VAL A 94 -12.06 -7.92 2.11
N PHE A 95 -10.74 -7.76 2.02
CA PHE A 95 -9.93 -7.23 3.11
C PHE A 95 -10.32 -5.80 3.49
N GLN A 96 -10.50 -4.90 2.50
CA GLN A 96 -10.99 -3.54 2.74
C GLN A 96 -12.37 -3.51 3.41
N LEU A 97 -13.30 -4.36 2.98
CA LEU A 97 -14.64 -4.47 3.57
C LEU A 97 -14.59 -4.98 5.02
N LEU A 98 -13.72 -5.95 5.31
CA LEU A 98 -13.51 -6.45 6.68
C LEU A 98 -12.94 -5.38 7.60
N ILE A 99 -11.92 -4.62 7.14
CA ILE A 99 -11.36 -3.49 7.90
C ILE A 99 -12.41 -2.39 8.09
N SER A 100 -13.22 -2.09 7.07
CA SER A 100 -14.33 -1.12 7.18
C SER A 100 -15.36 -1.55 8.21
N GLY A 101 -15.74 -2.82 8.23
CA GLY A 101 -16.63 -3.41 9.23
C GLY A 101 -16.02 -3.35 10.63
N TYR A 102 -14.72 -3.64 10.75
CA TYR A 102 -13.98 -3.52 12.01
C TYR A 102 -13.97 -2.07 12.52
N MET A 103 -13.63 -1.10 11.66
CA MET A 103 -13.68 0.33 11.98
C MET A 103 -15.08 0.75 12.46
N TYR A 104 -16.12 0.30 11.76
CA TYR A 104 -17.51 0.59 12.16
C TYR A 104 -17.82 0.05 13.55
N GLY A 105 -17.44 -1.19 13.84
CA GLY A 105 -17.59 -1.79 15.17
C GLY A 105 -17.00 -0.91 16.28
N LYS A 106 -15.89 -0.23 16.00
CA LYS A 106 -15.21 0.70 16.93
C LYS A 106 -15.84 2.09 16.96
N LEU A 107 -16.15 2.66 15.78
CA LEU A 107 -16.56 4.08 15.64
C LEU A 107 -18.07 4.31 15.76
N LYS A 108 -18.91 3.28 15.79
CA LYS A 108 -20.39 3.40 15.80
C LYS A 108 -20.98 4.30 16.88
N LYS A 109 -20.23 4.54 17.98
CA LYS A 109 -20.66 5.48 19.03
C LYS A 109 -20.77 6.93 18.55
N PHE A 110 -20.09 7.30 17.46
CA PHE A 110 -20.22 8.61 16.82
C PHE A 110 -21.50 8.75 15.96
N GLY A 111 -22.35 7.72 15.90
CA GLY A 111 -23.56 7.75 15.09
C GLY A 111 -23.25 7.72 13.58
N TYR A 112 -24.10 8.38 12.77
CA TYR A 112 -23.97 8.38 11.32
C TYR A 112 -22.68 9.04 10.80
N ILE A 113 -22.09 9.98 11.55
CA ILE A 113 -20.82 10.59 11.12
C ILE A 113 -19.66 9.59 11.10
N SER A 114 -19.77 8.45 11.78
CA SER A 114 -18.77 7.37 11.70
C SER A 114 -18.63 6.77 10.29
N PHE A 115 -19.65 6.90 9.42
CA PHE A 115 -19.60 6.39 8.05
C PHE A 115 -18.57 7.14 7.20
N LEU A 116 -18.43 8.45 7.43
CA LEU A 116 -17.60 9.32 6.61
C LEU A 116 -16.11 8.91 6.61
N PRO A 117 -15.44 8.75 7.78
CA PRO A 117 -14.04 8.29 7.82
C PRO A 117 -13.87 6.86 7.27
N ILE A 118 -14.88 6.00 7.41
CA ILE A 118 -14.84 4.62 6.93
C ILE A 118 -14.95 4.58 5.41
N PHE A 119 -15.88 5.34 4.82
CA PHE A 119 -16.00 5.43 3.36
C PHE A 119 -14.82 6.18 2.74
N PHE A 120 -14.26 7.18 3.44
CA PHE A 120 -13.02 7.82 3.02
C PHE A 120 -11.89 6.77 2.89
N TYR A 121 -11.69 5.93 3.90
CA TYR A 121 -10.74 4.83 3.83
C TYR A 121 -11.06 3.84 2.69
N LEU A 122 -12.30 3.39 2.59
CA LEU A 122 -12.73 2.40 1.59
C LEU A 122 -12.52 2.86 0.14
N LEU A 123 -12.67 4.17 -0.10
CA LEU A 123 -12.48 4.79 -1.41
C LEU A 123 -11.02 5.20 -1.68
N SER A 124 -10.14 5.10 -0.69
CA SER A 124 -8.73 5.45 -0.84
C SER A 124 -7.89 4.20 -1.14
N THR A 125 -7.09 4.28 -2.20
CA THR A 125 -6.02 3.29 -2.45
C THR A 125 -4.90 3.95 -3.24
N ALA A 126 -3.65 3.54 -2.97
CA ALA A 126 -2.48 4.09 -3.66
C ALA A 126 -2.55 3.77 -5.16
N PHE A 127 -2.37 4.80 -6.00
CA PHE A 127 -2.36 4.69 -7.47
C PHE A 127 -3.61 4.02 -8.09
N ASN A 128 -4.68 3.84 -7.35
CA ASN A 128 -5.84 3.04 -7.73
C ASN A 128 -5.55 1.57 -8.05
N ILE A 129 -4.42 1.05 -7.55
CA ILE A 129 -4.07 -0.37 -7.67
C ILE A 129 -4.94 -1.18 -6.69
N ASN A 130 -5.73 -2.10 -7.23
CA ASN A 130 -6.74 -2.85 -6.48
C ASN A 130 -6.23 -4.21 -6.01
N SER A 131 -4.96 -4.32 -5.65
CA SER A 131 -4.36 -5.59 -5.25
C SER A 131 -3.81 -5.55 -3.82
N LEU A 132 -3.75 -6.71 -3.18
CA LEU A 132 -3.02 -6.85 -1.92
C LEU A 132 -1.53 -6.69 -2.16
N SER A 133 -0.94 -5.73 -1.44
CA SER A 133 0.47 -5.40 -1.51
C SER A 133 0.96 -4.90 -0.17
N TYR A 134 2.26 -4.69 -0.06
CA TYR A 134 2.87 -4.05 1.08
C TYR A 134 2.20 -2.70 1.42
N ASN A 135 1.87 -1.88 0.40
CA ASN A 135 1.20 -0.59 0.59
C ASN A 135 -0.24 -0.72 1.07
N THR A 136 -1.05 -1.53 0.39
CA THR A 136 -2.49 -1.65 0.68
C THR A 136 -2.74 -2.34 2.02
N MET A 137 -1.90 -3.31 2.40
CA MET A 137 -1.97 -3.96 3.71
C MET A 137 -1.51 -3.04 4.83
N ALA A 138 -0.38 -2.31 4.65
CA ALA A 138 0.09 -1.34 5.63
C ALA A 138 -0.92 -0.22 5.86
N ASN A 139 -1.54 0.34 4.79
CA ASN A 139 -2.61 1.34 4.88
C ASN A 139 -3.78 0.85 5.74
N SER A 140 -4.28 -0.34 5.42
CA SER A 140 -5.43 -0.93 6.09
C SER A 140 -5.14 -1.26 7.55
N ALA A 141 -3.96 -1.81 7.82
CA ALA A 141 -3.54 -2.15 9.17
C ALA A 141 -3.27 -0.89 10.02
N LEU A 142 -2.68 0.16 9.45
CA LEU A 142 -2.40 1.41 10.16
C LEU A 142 -3.69 2.09 10.62
N VAL A 143 -4.70 2.19 9.75
CA VAL A 143 -5.99 2.79 10.13
C VAL A 143 -6.70 1.96 11.19
N ALA A 144 -6.69 0.63 11.07
CA ALA A 144 -7.28 -0.26 12.06
C ALA A 144 -6.56 -0.18 13.42
N LEU A 145 -5.23 -0.11 13.42
CA LEU A 145 -4.40 0.10 14.61
C LEU A 145 -4.77 1.39 15.33
N LEU A 146 -4.73 2.53 14.63
CA LEU A 146 -4.97 3.83 15.24
C LEU A 146 -6.40 3.99 15.71
N VAL A 147 -7.39 3.50 14.95
CA VAL A 147 -8.79 3.44 15.40
C VAL A 147 -8.93 2.61 16.67
N THR A 148 -8.25 1.47 16.78
CA THR A 148 -8.30 0.63 17.98
C THR A 148 -7.71 1.34 19.19
N LEU A 149 -6.56 1.98 19.03
CA LEU A 149 -5.91 2.75 20.10
C LEU A 149 -6.77 3.93 20.59
N VAL A 150 -7.40 4.68 19.66
CA VAL A 150 -8.30 5.79 20.01
C VAL A 150 -9.53 5.33 20.81
N MET A 151 -10.05 4.15 20.45
CA MET A 151 -11.31 3.63 21.01
C MET A 151 -11.10 2.71 22.22
N MET A 152 -9.85 2.51 22.64
CA MET A 152 -9.49 1.66 23.77
C MET A 152 -9.80 2.37 25.10
N GLU A 153 -10.71 1.79 25.89
CA GLU A 153 -11.10 2.32 27.21
C GLU A 153 -10.27 1.71 28.35
N LYS A 154 -9.68 0.56 28.12
CA LYS A 154 -8.79 -0.14 29.07
C LYS A 154 -7.77 -0.98 28.29
N PRO A 155 -6.60 -1.26 28.86
CA PRO A 155 -5.56 -2.05 28.18
C PRO A 155 -5.90 -3.55 28.26
N ASP A 156 -7.06 -3.96 27.71
CA ASP A 156 -7.46 -5.34 27.65
C ASP A 156 -6.68 -6.13 26.57
N TRP A 157 -6.51 -7.44 26.81
CA TRP A 157 -5.78 -8.31 25.93
C TRP A 157 -6.37 -8.38 24.52
N LYS A 158 -7.70 -8.37 24.37
CA LYS A 158 -8.36 -8.46 23.07
C LYS A 158 -7.95 -7.32 22.16
N ASN A 159 -8.03 -6.07 22.64
CA ASN A 159 -7.63 -4.91 21.86
C ASN A 159 -6.11 -4.85 21.64
N CYS A 160 -5.31 -5.21 22.65
CA CYS A 160 -3.85 -5.23 22.52
C CYS A 160 -3.36 -6.29 21.51
N ILE A 161 -4.00 -7.46 21.44
CA ILE A 161 -3.71 -8.49 20.44
C ILE A 161 -3.97 -7.94 19.03
N TRP A 162 -5.12 -7.34 18.78
CA TRP A 162 -5.39 -6.73 17.47
C TRP A 162 -4.39 -5.62 17.14
N CYS A 163 -4.05 -4.75 18.11
CA CYS A 163 -3.03 -3.73 17.91
C CYS A 163 -1.67 -4.35 17.55
N GLY A 164 -1.25 -5.43 18.22
CA GLY A 164 0.00 -6.13 17.93
C GLY A 164 0.02 -6.76 16.53
N ILE A 165 -1.09 -7.41 16.12
CA ILE A 165 -1.23 -7.98 14.77
C ILE A 165 -1.17 -6.85 13.72
N PHE A 166 -1.95 -5.78 13.89
CA PHE A 166 -1.94 -4.66 12.93
C PHE A 166 -0.57 -3.97 12.87
N ALA A 167 0.09 -3.76 14.01
CA ALA A 167 1.44 -3.20 14.03
C ALA A 167 2.45 -4.10 13.29
N SER A 168 2.33 -5.42 13.43
CA SER A 168 3.15 -6.37 12.68
C SER A 168 2.91 -6.29 11.17
N ILE A 169 1.64 -6.20 10.73
CA ILE A 169 1.30 -6.03 9.32
C ILE A 169 1.86 -4.69 8.78
N VAL A 170 1.77 -3.60 9.55
CA VAL A 170 2.34 -2.29 9.16
C VAL A 170 3.85 -2.39 8.98
N VAL A 171 4.57 -3.00 9.94
CA VAL A 171 6.03 -3.14 9.88
C VAL A 171 6.46 -4.13 8.78
N MET A 172 5.73 -5.23 8.59
CA MET A 172 6.03 -6.18 7.52
C MET A 172 5.71 -5.62 6.12
N GLY A 173 4.66 -4.80 5.99
CA GLY A 173 4.37 -4.08 4.74
C GLY A 173 5.34 -2.92 4.49
N ASN A 174 5.89 -2.33 5.54
CA ASN A 174 6.89 -1.29 5.47
C ASN A 174 7.88 -1.44 6.63
N PRO A 175 9.02 -2.13 6.44
CA PRO A 175 9.99 -2.40 7.52
C PRO A 175 10.48 -1.15 8.26
N TYR A 176 10.56 -0.03 7.57
CA TYR A 176 10.98 1.25 8.17
C TYR A 176 9.95 1.83 9.15
N ALA A 177 8.72 1.36 9.14
CA ALA A 177 7.72 1.70 10.16
C ALA A 177 8.12 1.25 11.57
N VAL A 178 9.11 0.36 11.71
CA VAL A 178 9.70 -0.01 13.01
C VAL A 178 10.18 1.22 13.78
N PHE A 179 10.70 2.25 13.10
CA PHE A 179 11.12 3.49 13.76
C PHE A 179 9.94 4.25 14.37
N ALA A 180 8.79 4.30 13.66
CA ALA A 180 7.57 4.88 14.22
C ALA A 180 7.06 4.07 15.43
N TYR A 181 7.18 2.76 15.38
CA TYR A 181 6.81 1.87 16.48
C TYR A 181 7.70 2.09 17.71
N VAL A 182 9.01 2.22 17.52
CA VAL A 182 9.96 2.52 18.61
C VAL A 182 9.67 3.89 19.23
N LEU A 183 9.41 4.92 18.40
CA LEU A 183 9.03 6.25 18.88
C LEU A 183 7.72 6.21 19.68
N TYR A 184 6.75 5.42 19.25
CA TYR A 184 5.52 5.21 20.02
C TYR A 184 5.81 4.55 21.39
N GLY A 185 6.68 3.55 21.43
CA GLY A 185 7.12 2.92 22.68
C GLY A 185 7.82 3.91 23.64
N ALA A 186 8.73 4.72 23.09
CA ALA A 186 9.39 5.79 23.84
C ALA A 186 8.37 6.81 24.40
N ALA A 187 7.40 7.21 23.58
CA ALA A 187 6.33 8.10 24.01
C ALA A 187 5.50 7.49 25.16
N CYS A 188 5.16 6.21 25.11
CA CYS A 188 4.46 5.50 26.17
C CYS A 188 5.24 5.50 27.49
N VAL A 189 6.57 5.27 27.43
CA VAL A 189 7.45 5.31 28.61
C VAL A 189 7.49 6.72 29.18
N ILE A 190 7.80 7.73 28.35
CA ILE A 190 7.95 9.14 28.75
C ILE A 190 6.64 9.65 29.35
N VAL A 191 5.52 9.46 28.67
CA VAL A 191 4.19 9.92 29.14
C VAL A 191 3.82 9.22 30.44
N THR A 192 4.07 7.92 30.56
CA THR A 192 3.80 7.18 31.80
C THR A 192 4.60 7.74 32.97
N LEU A 193 5.90 8.01 32.78
CA LEU A 193 6.77 8.55 33.83
C LEU A 193 6.39 9.98 34.22
N LEU A 194 6.17 10.87 33.23
CA LEU A 194 5.85 12.27 33.47
C LEU A 194 4.47 12.46 34.12
N LEU A 195 3.44 11.82 33.57
CA LEU A 195 2.07 11.97 34.09
C LEU A 195 1.90 11.30 35.46
N LYS A 196 2.60 10.18 35.70
CA LYS A 196 2.66 9.58 37.04
C LYS A 196 3.29 10.52 38.06
N LYS A 197 4.38 11.23 37.70
CA LYS A 197 5.02 12.25 38.55
C LYS A 197 4.08 13.40 38.87
N TRP A 198 3.17 13.76 37.97
CA TRP A 198 2.23 14.86 38.13
C TRP A 198 0.85 14.43 38.63
N ASN A 199 0.66 13.16 39.01
CA ASN A 199 -0.63 12.57 39.43
C ASN A 199 -1.77 12.83 38.40
N LYS A 200 -1.43 12.79 37.10
CA LYS A 200 -2.42 12.95 36.02
C LYS A 200 -2.81 11.60 35.45
N GLU A 201 -4.03 11.50 34.95
CA GLU A 201 -4.51 10.31 34.26
C GLU A 201 -3.75 10.13 32.93
N ILE A 202 -3.32 8.89 32.69
CA ILE A 202 -2.59 8.51 31.48
C ILE A 202 -3.61 7.95 30.46
N PRO A 203 -3.71 8.53 29.25
CA PRO A 203 -4.53 7.94 28.20
C PRO A 203 -4.19 6.46 28.00
N VAL A 204 -5.20 5.61 27.93
CA VAL A 204 -5.02 4.14 27.87
C VAL A 204 -4.09 3.73 26.74
N SER A 205 -4.22 4.35 25.58
CA SER A 205 -3.38 4.13 24.42
C SER A 205 -1.90 4.50 24.62
N LEU A 206 -1.58 5.36 25.60
CA LEU A 206 -0.20 5.77 25.93
C LEU A 206 0.30 5.13 27.23
N GLN A 207 -0.45 4.21 27.84
CA GLN A 207 0.03 3.44 28.98
C GLN A 207 1.10 2.44 28.56
N PHE A 208 2.17 2.33 29.34
CA PHE A 208 3.21 1.34 29.12
C PHE A 208 2.65 -0.10 29.02
N MET A 209 1.62 -0.44 29.80
CA MET A 209 0.99 -1.76 29.77
C MET A 209 0.32 -2.04 28.41
N THR A 210 -0.28 -1.03 27.77
CA THR A 210 -0.84 -1.16 26.39
C THR A 210 0.26 -1.47 25.39
N PHE A 211 1.34 -0.70 25.42
CA PHE A 211 2.51 -0.92 24.57
C PHE A 211 3.13 -2.30 24.81
N PHE A 212 3.34 -2.68 26.07
CA PHE A 212 3.93 -3.97 26.44
C PHE A 212 3.11 -5.16 25.90
N ARG A 213 1.80 -5.18 26.13
CA ARG A 213 0.91 -6.27 25.66
C ARG A 213 0.86 -6.33 24.12
N MET A 214 0.80 -5.18 23.47
CA MET A 214 0.86 -5.08 22.01
C MET A 214 2.18 -5.62 21.48
N SER A 215 3.31 -5.24 22.10
CA SER A 215 4.64 -5.69 21.73
C SER A 215 4.83 -7.20 21.93
N LEU A 216 4.23 -7.77 22.98
CA LEU A 216 4.28 -9.21 23.21
C LEU A 216 3.55 -9.98 22.09
N THR A 217 2.42 -9.44 21.61
CA THR A 217 1.70 -10.02 20.47
C THR A 217 2.51 -9.86 19.19
N ALA A 218 3.09 -8.68 18.93
CA ALA A 218 3.93 -8.44 17.77
C ALA A 218 5.17 -9.37 17.76
N ALA A 219 5.77 -9.60 18.94
CA ALA A 219 6.86 -10.57 19.10
C ALA A 219 6.40 -12.01 18.77
N GLY A 220 5.19 -12.39 19.18
CA GLY A 220 4.61 -13.69 18.81
C GLY A 220 4.44 -13.84 17.28
N VAL A 221 3.94 -12.80 16.60
CA VAL A 221 3.86 -12.79 15.13
C VAL A 221 5.25 -12.89 14.51
N MET A 222 6.23 -12.15 15.05
CA MET A 222 7.62 -12.20 14.57
C MET A 222 8.24 -13.61 14.73
N VAL A 223 7.95 -14.31 15.84
CA VAL A 223 8.41 -15.69 16.02
C VAL A 223 7.83 -16.59 14.91
N VAL A 224 6.53 -16.49 14.62
CA VAL A 224 5.92 -17.29 13.54
C VAL A 224 6.53 -16.94 12.19
N PHE A 225 6.76 -15.65 11.91
CA PHE A 225 7.44 -15.19 10.71
C PHE A 225 8.87 -15.77 10.59
N LEU A 226 9.64 -15.75 11.67
CA LEU A 226 10.99 -16.32 11.68
C LEU A 226 10.98 -17.84 11.47
N LEU A 227 10.03 -18.56 12.08
CA LEU A 227 9.86 -20.00 11.83
C LEU A 227 9.54 -20.27 10.36
N PHE A 228 8.66 -19.47 9.75
CA PHE A 228 8.37 -19.58 8.32
C PHE A 228 9.59 -19.27 7.45
N THR A 229 10.35 -18.23 7.78
CA THR A 229 11.57 -17.85 7.05
C THR A 229 12.62 -18.95 7.14
N PHE A 230 12.87 -19.50 8.34
CA PHE A 230 13.85 -20.57 8.56
C PHE A 230 13.41 -21.94 8.01
N TRP A 231 12.16 -22.08 7.59
CA TRP A 231 11.73 -23.28 6.86
C TRP A 231 12.40 -23.39 5.48
N HIS A 232 12.67 -22.26 4.82
CA HIS A 232 13.22 -22.19 3.47
C HIS A 232 14.65 -21.61 3.40
N ALA A 233 15.13 -20.98 4.47
CA ALA A 233 16.41 -20.28 4.49
C ALA A 233 17.19 -20.52 5.78
N THR A 234 18.50 -20.76 5.67
CA THR A 234 19.37 -20.80 6.84
C THR A 234 19.80 -19.40 7.26
N LEU A 235 20.15 -19.21 8.52
CA LEU A 235 20.68 -17.93 9.02
C LEU A 235 21.92 -17.48 8.24
N GLU A 236 22.78 -18.43 7.85
CA GLU A 236 23.99 -18.17 7.07
C GLU A 236 23.64 -17.57 5.71
N ARG A 237 22.67 -18.17 4.99
CA ARG A 237 22.20 -17.65 3.71
C ARG A 237 21.62 -16.25 3.85
N ILE A 238 20.78 -16.00 4.88
CA ILE A 238 20.21 -14.69 5.15
C ILE A 238 21.32 -13.66 5.38
N VAL A 239 22.29 -13.94 6.26
CA VAL A 239 23.39 -13.01 6.57
C VAL A 239 24.25 -12.71 5.34
N LYS A 240 24.49 -13.72 4.48
CA LYS A 240 25.25 -13.58 3.24
C LYS A 240 24.55 -12.65 2.23
N ASN A 241 23.22 -12.69 2.16
CA ASN A 241 22.41 -11.93 1.22
C ASN A 241 21.95 -10.54 1.76
N LEU A 242 21.89 -10.36 3.07
CA LEU A 242 21.38 -9.15 3.71
C LEU A 242 22.01 -7.83 3.22
N PRO A 243 23.33 -7.71 2.93
CA PRO A 243 23.93 -6.49 2.41
C PRO A 243 23.33 -6.05 1.05
N TYR A 244 22.90 -6.99 0.23
CA TYR A 244 22.32 -6.72 -1.09
C TYR A 244 20.83 -6.35 -1.01
N ILE A 245 20.13 -6.84 -0.01
CA ILE A 245 18.73 -6.52 0.27
C ILE A 245 18.63 -5.11 0.88
N VAL A 246 19.48 -4.77 1.84
CA VAL A 246 19.46 -3.45 2.49
C VAL A 246 20.05 -2.37 1.60
N GLY A 247 20.97 -2.73 0.73
CA GLY A 247 21.62 -1.82 -0.22
C GLY A 247 20.85 -1.60 -1.52
N ASP A 248 19.52 -1.48 -1.47
CA ASP A 248 18.69 -1.19 -2.64
C ASP A 248 19.27 -0.03 -3.46
N GLN A 249 19.81 -0.36 -4.65
CA GLN A 249 20.50 0.60 -5.50
C GLN A 249 19.54 1.44 -6.34
N GLU A 250 18.36 0.93 -6.58
CA GLU A 250 17.35 1.54 -7.44
C GLU A 250 16.79 2.85 -6.84
N HIS A 251 16.73 2.94 -5.50
CA HIS A 251 16.15 4.06 -4.78
C HIS A 251 17.15 4.75 -3.84
N VAL A 252 18.46 4.54 -4.02
CA VAL A 252 19.50 5.13 -3.14
C VAL A 252 19.51 6.65 -3.27
N GLN A 253 18.99 7.32 -2.26
CA GLN A 253 19.07 8.77 -2.12
C GLN A 253 19.71 9.16 -0.78
N ARG A 254 20.56 10.19 -0.80
CA ARG A 254 21.07 10.78 0.43
C ARG A 254 19.91 11.40 1.23
N TRP A 255 19.94 11.32 2.56
CA TRP A 255 18.85 11.78 3.41
C TRP A 255 18.47 13.26 3.20
N ASN A 256 19.43 14.13 2.89
CA ASN A 256 19.19 15.54 2.57
C ASN A 256 18.42 15.69 1.25
N VAL A 257 18.68 14.83 0.27
CA VAL A 257 17.93 14.78 -1.01
C VAL A 257 16.49 14.32 -0.74
N LYS A 258 16.31 13.27 0.05
CA LYS A 258 14.96 12.77 0.43
C LYS A 258 14.10 13.86 1.08
N ILE A 259 14.69 14.62 2.03
CA ILE A 259 13.98 15.73 2.67
C ILE A 259 13.66 16.83 1.65
N SER A 260 14.63 17.22 0.82
CA SER A 260 14.42 18.21 -0.24
C SER A 260 13.33 17.79 -1.22
N ASP A 261 13.35 16.53 -1.67
CA ASP A 261 12.37 15.97 -2.59
C ASP A 261 10.97 15.93 -1.97
N TYR A 262 10.84 15.59 -0.69
CA TYR A 262 9.58 15.62 0.01
C TYR A 262 8.98 17.03 0.04
N PHE A 263 9.78 18.05 0.40
CA PHE A 263 9.33 19.44 0.41
C PHE A 263 9.07 19.98 -0.99
N ARG A 264 9.91 19.63 -1.98
CA ARG A 264 9.69 19.99 -3.38
C ARG A 264 8.36 19.43 -3.87
N TYR A 265 8.13 18.13 -3.66
CA TYR A 265 6.91 17.46 -4.05
C TYR A 265 5.66 18.07 -3.39
N PHE A 266 5.75 18.37 -2.09
CA PHE A 266 4.69 19.03 -1.36
C PHE A 266 4.39 20.44 -1.91
N ARG A 267 5.42 21.19 -2.25
CA ARG A 267 5.30 22.53 -2.86
C ARG A 267 4.64 22.46 -4.24
N GLU A 268 5.04 21.51 -5.05
CA GLU A 268 4.57 21.39 -6.44
C GLU A 268 3.13 20.89 -6.52
N HIS A 269 2.76 19.93 -5.67
CA HIS A 269 1.46 19.25 -5.77
C HIS A 269 0.42 19.70 -4.75
N TYR A 270 0.80 20.26 -3.60
CA TYR A 270 -0.16 20.53 -2.52
C TYR A 270 -0.17 21.96 -2.00
N LEU A 271 0.82 22.78 -2.31
CA LEU A 271 0.97 24.09 -1.68
C LEU A 271 -0.29 24.96 -1.79
N GLY A 272 -0.92 24.98 -2.97
CA GLY A 272 -2.13 25.76 -3.22
C GLY A 272 -3.32 25.37 -2.34
N ALA A 273 -3.41 24.09 -1.92
CA ALA A 273 -4.49 23.61 -1.08
C ALA A 273 -4.15 23.60 0.42
N VAL A 274 -2.86 23.62 0.76
CA VAL A 274 -2.38 23.44 2.14
C VAL A 274 -2.05 24.77 2.82
N ILE A 275 -1.54 25.76 2.07
CA ILE A 275 -1.08 27.02 2.64
C ILE A 275 -2.18 27.78 3.39
N VAL A 276 -3.39 27.81 2.84
CA VAL A 276 -4.53 28.52 3.45
C VAL A 276 -5.03 27.82 4.72
N PRO A 277 -5.33 26.52 4.74
CA PRO A 277 -5.72 25.82 5.96
C PRO A 277 -4.67 25.90 7.06
N VAL A 278 -3.39 25.84 6.72
CA VAL A 278 -2.30 25.98 7.70
C VAL A 278 -2.25 27.39 8.27
N ALA A 279 -2.27 28.43 7.42
CA ALA A 279 -2.30 29.82 7.86
C ALA A 279 -3.54 30.12 8.72
N VAL A 280 -4.71 29.68 8.29
CA VAL A 280 -5.97 29.81 9.03
C VAL A 280 -5.87 29.12 10.39
N SER A 281 -5.29 27.93 10.45
CA SER A 281 -5.09 27.19 11.70
C SER A 281 -4.16 27.94 12.66
N ILE A 282 -3.07 28.51 12.14
CA ILE A 282 -2.14 29.33 12.93
C ILE A 282 -2.86 30.56 13.48
N ILE A 283 -3.59 31.30 12.64
CA ILE A 283 -4.37 32.49 13.08
C ILE A 283 -5.39 32.08 14.15
N ALA A 284 -6.11 31.01 13.94
CA ALA A 284 -7.11 30.51 14.89
C ALA A 284 -6.50 30.12 16.26
N LEU A 285 -5.24 29.66 16.31
CA LEU A 285 -4.56 29.36 17.58
C LEU A 285 -4.41 30.59 18.47
N PHE A 286 -4.18 31.76 17.87
CA PHE A 286 -4.01 33.03 18.60
C PHE A 286 -5.32 33.79 18.83
N ASP A 287 -6.42 33.40 18.17
CA ASP A 287 -7.73 34.01 18.38
C ASP A 287 -8.41 33.49 19.67
N LYS A 288 -8.57 34.34 20.66
CA LYS A 288 -9.28 34.03 21.90
C LYS A 288 -10.76 33.69 21.68
N LYS A 289 -11.35 34.13 20.55
CA LYS A 289 -12.74 33.87 20.17
C LYS A 289 -12.86 32.80 19.09
N ARG A 290 -11.84 31.98 18.90
CA ARG A 290 -11.75 30.97 17.82
C ARG A 290 -12.96 30.04 17.69
N ILE A 291 -13.59 29.70 18.81
CA ILE A 291 -14.82 28.85 18.79
C ILE A 291 -15.97 29.61 18.15
N LYS A 292 -16.16 30.90 18.49
CA LYS A 292 -17.18 31.77 17.90
C LYS A 292 -16.94 32.03 16.41
N HIS A 293 -15.68 32.20 16.02
CA HIS A 293 -15.28 32.44 14.64
C HIS A 293 -15.05 31.14 13.84
N GLY A 294 -15.36 29.98 14.42
CA GLY A 294 -15.06 28.66 13.85
C GLY A 294 -15.62 28.45 12.44
N ALA A 295 -16.85 28.94 12.17
CA ALA A 295 -17.45 28.86 10.85
C ALA A 295 -16.66 29.62 9.78
N VAL A 296 -16.07 30.77 10.11
CA VAL A 296 -15.22 31.55 9.21
C VAL A 296 -13.92 30.79 8.91
N TYR A 297 -13.25 30.28 9.93
CA TYR A 297 -12.00 29.54 9.77
C TYR A 297 -12.19 28.25 8.96
N MET A 298 -13.24 27.48 9.26
CA MET A 298 -13.58 26.29 8.47
C MET A 298 -13.97 26.63 7.04
N GLY A 299 -14.76 27.69 6.83
CA GLY A 299 -15.16 28.16 5.52
C GLY A 299 -13.95 28.55 4.65
N LEU A 300 -13.00 29.32 5.19
CA LEU A 300 -11.76 29.69 4.49
C LEU A 300 -10.94 28.46 4.09
N SER A 301 -10.78 27.49 5.01
CA SER A 301 -10.08 26.24 4.73
C SER A 301 -10.75 25.44 3.63
N VAL A 302 -12.09 25.32 3.65
CA VAL A 302 -12.86 24.59 2.63
C VAL A 302 -12.78 25.27 1.26
N VAL A 303 -12.91 26.62 1.21
CA VAL A 303 -12.84 27.36 -0.05
C VAL A 303 -11.49 27.20 -0.75
N SER A 304 -10.41 26.96 -0.01
CA SER A 304 -9.09 26.73 -0.62
C SER A 304 -8.90 25.28 -1.10
N ILE A 305 -9.43 24.32 -0.35
CA ILE A 305 -9.18 22.89 -0.62
C ILE A 305 -10.08 22.37 -1.76
N LEU A 306 -11.35 22.70 -1.73
CA LEU A 306 -12.33 22.09 -2.64
C LEU A 306 -12.06 22.38 -4.12
N PRO A 307 -11.78 23.62 -4.56
CA PRO A 307 -11.44 23.89 -5.96
C PRO A 307 -10.18 23.17 -6.42
N TYR A 308 -9.19 23.07 -5.53
CA TYR A 308 -7.95 22.34 -5.82
C TYR A 308 -8.21 20.84 -6.04
N MET A 309 -9.03 20.22 -5.19
CA MET A 309 -9.40 18.81 -5.34
C MET A 309 -10.20 18.56 -6.62
N ILE A 310 -11.13 19.45 -6.95
CA ILE A 310 -11.91 19.34 -8.19
C ILE A 310 -10.98 19.45 -9.39
N TYR A 311 -10.11 20.46 -9.41
CA TYR A 311 -9.16 20.64 -10.52
C TYR A 311 -8.27 19.40 -10.72
N HIS A 312 -7.60 18.94 -9.66
CA HIS A 312 -6.70 17.79 -9.76
C HIS A 312 -7.44 16.46 -9.96
N GLY A 313 -8.63 16.31 -9.41
CA GLY A 313 -9.40 15.07 -9.51
C GLY A 313 -10.17 14.90 -10.82
N LEU A 314 -10.61 16.00 -11.45
CA LEU A 314 -11.50 15.95 -12.62
C LEU A 314 -10.88 16.51 -13.91
N ILE A 315 -9.88 17.38 -13.80
CA ILE A 315 -9.33 18.13 -14.94
C ILE A 315 -7.88 17.74 -15.23
N SER A 316 -7.10 17.38 -14.20
CA SER A 316 -5.70 16.99 -14.37
C SER A 316 -5.57 15.50 -14.64
N ASP A 317 -4.93 15.12 -15.73
CA ASP A 317 -4.71 13.72 -16.12
C ASP A 317 -3.65 13.02 -15.26
N TYR A 318 -2.95 13.75 -14.41
CA TYR A 318 -1.74 13.25 -13.75
C TYR A 318 -1.92 12.84 -12.29
N VAL A 319 -3.06 13.04 -11.65
CA VAL A 319 -3.13 12.90 -10.19
C VAL A 319 -3.72 11.56 -9.74
N PRO A 320 -2.92 10.66 -9.11
CA PRO A 320 -3.45 9.51 -8.40
C PRO A 320 -4.47 9.94 -7.34
N ILE A 321 -5.44 9.09 -7.07
CA ILE A 321 -6.53 9.38 -6.12
C ILE A 321 -6.03 9.82 -4.72
N ASN A 322 -4.92 9.29 -4.26
CA ASN A 322 -4.32 9.66 -2.97
C ASN A 322 -3.81 11.11 -2.95
N LEU A 323 -3.43 11.69 -4.09
CA LEU A 323 -3.03 13.09 -4.19
C LEU A 323 -4.21 14.03 -3.97
N VAL A 324 -5.41 13.62 -4.37
CA VAL A 324 -6.65 14.38 -4.13
C VAL A 324 -7.05 14.35 -2.66
N THR A 325 -6.70 13.26 -1.95
CA THR A 325 -7.09 13.09 -0.54
C THR A 325 -6.19 13.84 0.45
N VAL A 326 -4.95 14.13 0.10
CA VAL A 326 -3.98 14.77 1.01
C VAL A 326 -4.44 16.15 1.50
N PRO A 327 -4.96 17.06 0.65
CA PRO A 327 -5.40 18.39 1.12
C PRO A 327 -6.47 18.33 2.22
N ILE A 328 -7.35 17.33 2.20
CA ILE A 328 -8.40 17.18 3.21
C ILE A 328 -7.81 16.91 4.62
N CYS A 329 -6.58 16.37 4.70
CA CYS A 329 -5.93 16.15 5.97
C CYS A 329 -5.81 17.42 6.80
N PHE A 330 -5.63 18.58 6.17
CA PHE A 330 -5.41 19.84 6.86
C PHE A 330 -6.69 20.46 7.45
N LEU A 331 -7.88 20.05 7.00
CA LEU A 331 -9.14 20.44 7.65
C LEU A 331 -9.24 19.96 9.09
N GLY A 332 -8.66 18.81 9.40
CA GLY A 332 -8.70 18.24 10.75
C GLY A 332 -8.02 19.11 11.80
N VAL A 333 -6.92 19.79 11.45
CA VAL A 333 -6.25 20.74 12.34
C VAL A 333 -7.16 21.91 12.65
N THR A 334 -7.69 22.56 11.62
CA THR A 334 -8.61 23.70 11.80
C THR A 334 -9.83 23.25 12.63
N ALA A 335 -10.47 22.15 12.27
CA ALA A 335 -11.64 21.63 12.98
C ALA A 335 -11.33 21.37 14.46
N TYR A 336 -10.19 20.76 14.77
CA TYR A 336 -9.78 20.53 16.15
C TYR A 336 -9.54 21.84 16.92
N ILE A 337 -8.88 22.85 16.32
CA ILE A 337 -8.57 24.12 16.95
C ILE A 337 -9.86 24.88 17.30
N VAL A 338 -10.84 24.92 16.39
CA VAL A 338 -12.08 25.70 16.54
C VAL A 338 -13.23 24.93 17.22
N SER A 339 -13.09 23.64 17.48
CA SER A 339 -14.10 22.83 18.17
C SER A 339 -14.22 23.18 19.65
N ALA A 340 -15.44 23.27 20.16
CA ALA A 340 -15.73 23.40 21.58
C ALA A 340 -15.55 22.06 22.32
N LYS A 341 -15.97 20.95 21.70
CA LYS A 341 -15.84 19.58 22.21
C LYS A 341 -14.62 18.90 21.61
N LYS A 342 -13.47 19.06 22.27
CA LYS A 342 -12.21 18.51 21.78
C LYS A 342 -12.19 16.98 21.74
N LEU A 343 -12.04 16.40 20.57
CA LEU A 343 -11.78 14.97 20.41
C LEU A 343 -10.27 14.68 20.55
N HIS A 344 -9.74 14.85 21.78
CA HIS A 344 -8.31 14.74 22.08
C HIS A 344 -7.71 13.42 21.58
N SER A 345 -8.36 12.28 21.87
CA SER A 345 -7.86 10.97 21.46
C SER A 345 -7.78 10.85 19.92
N VAL A 346 -8.79 11.33 19.19
CA VAL A 346 -8.76 11.31 17.71
C VAL A 346 -7.62 12.17 17.19
N PHE A 347 -7.41 13.37 17.76
CA PHE A 347 -6.37 14.28 17.30
C PHE A 347 -4.97 13.79 17.67
N TYR A 348 -4.70 13.45 18.94
CA TYR A 348 -3.34 13.12 19.41
C TYR A 348 -2.94 11.66 19.16
N ILE A 349 -3.89 10.71 19.10
CA ILE A 349 -3.57 9.28 18.96
C ILE A 349 -3.78 8.78 17.52
N TRP A 350 -4.66 9.43 16.75
CA TRP A 350 -4.90 9.01 15.37
C TRP A 350 -4.34 10.03 14.38
N TYR A 351 -4.84 11.27 14.41
CA TYR A 351 -4.52 12.28 13.40
C TYR A 351 -3.02 12.63 13.38
N LEU A 352 -2.44 13.07 14.49
CA LEU A 352 -1.03 13.49 14.52
C LEU A 352 -0.04 12.35 14.19
N PRO A 353 -0.15 11.14 14.75
CA PRO A 353 0.71 10.04 14.37
C PRO A 353 0.59 9.69 12.88
N ALA A 354 -0.63 9.74 12.31
CA ALA A 354 -0.85 9.50 10.90
C ALA A 354 -0.23 10.59 10.00
N MET A 355 -0.20 11.85 10.43
CA MET A 355 0.48 12.94 9.72
C MET A 355 2.01 12.87 9.82
N ILE A 356 2.55 12.33 10.92
CA ILE A 356 4.00 12.20 11.14
C ILE A 356 4.55 10.94 10.44
N TYR A 357 3.76 9.89 10.35
CA TYR A 357 4.16 8.60 9.78
C TYR A 357 4.81 8.70 8.40
N PRO A 358 4.27 9.44 7.41
CA PRO A 358 4.89 9.60 6.09
C PRO A 358 6.31 10.19 6.17
N PHE A 359 6.55 11.14 7.08
CA PHE A 359 7.86 11.72 7.29
C PHE A 359 8.88 10.70 7.78
N ILE A 360 8.51 9.90 8.79
CA ILE A 360 9.39 8.89 9.35
C ILE A 360 9.79 7.90 8.26
N VAL A 361 8.80 7.39 7.52
CA VAL A 361 9.04 6.42 6.46
C VAL A 361 9.87 7.02 5.33
N GLN A 362 9.57 8.25 4.88
CA GLN A 362 10.32 8.92 3.83
C GLN A 362 11.80 9.15 4.19
N ILE A 363 12.09 9.51 5.45
CA ILE A 363 13.46 9.75 5.89
C ILE A 363 14.24 8.43 6.01
N THR A 364 13.59 7.38 6.50
CA THR A 364 14.25 6.11 6.83
C THR A 364 14.29 5.12 5.67
N SER A 365 13.44 5.29 4.64
CA SER A 365 13.38 4.43 3.45
C SER A 365 13.93 5.12 2.19
N ASN A 366 14.07 4.35 1.12
CA ASN A 366 14.37 4.87 -0.22
C ASN A 366 13.12 5.06 -1.08
N THR A 367 11.91 4.80 -0.55
CA THR A 367 10.64 5.04 -1.25
C THR A 367 10.38 6.53 -1.42
N GLY A 368 9.89 6.93 -2.59
CA GLY A 368 9.52 8.32 -2.87
C GLY A 368 8.32 8.81 -2.05
N PRO A 369 8.03 10.13 -2.06
CA PRO A 369 6.94 10.73 -1.28
C PRO A 369 5.56 10.13 -1.60
N LEU A 370 5.35 9.66 -2.81
CA LEU A 370 4.09 9.04 -3.28
C LEU A 370 3.80 7.70 -2.63
N ALA A 371 4.84 6.90 -2.39
CA ALA A 371 4.70 5.56 -1.84
C ALA A 371 4.27 5.56 -0.35
N VAL A 372 4.34 6.71 0.32
CA VAL A 372 4.01 6.86 1.74
C VAL A 372 2.58 7.34 1.97
N SER A 373 1.66 6.95 1.12
CA SER A 373 0.25 7.37 1.20
C SER A 373 -0.50 6.85 2.43
N ALA A 374 0.01 5.79 3.08
CA ALA A 374 -0.63 5.16 4.24
C ALA A 374 -1.00 6.14 5.35
N GLY A 375 -0.05 7.01 5.72
CA GLY A 375 -0.29 8.02 6.75
C GLY A 375 -1.32 9.06 6.32
N PHE A 376 -1.24 9.54 5.09
CA PHE A 376 -2.17 10.56 4.60
C PHE A 376 -3.60 10.04 4.45
N VAL A 377 -3.80 8.81 3.98
CA VAL A 377 -5.14 8.18 3.97
C VAL A 377 -5.68 8.07 5.38
N THR A 378 -4.85 7.64 6.31
CA THR A 378 -5.23 7.46 7.71
C THR A 378 -5.49 8.81 8.40
N ALA A 379 -4.67 9.83 8.13
CA ALA A 379 -4.87 11.19 8.64
C ALA A 379 -6.12 11.86 8.05
N GLY A 380 -6.39 11.63 6.76
CA GLY A 380 -7.59 12.12 6.09
C GLY A 380 -8.87 11.56 6.70
N ALA A 381 -8.89 10.26 7.00
CA ALA A 381 -10.02 9.64 7.70
C ALA A 381 -10.25 10.27 9.09
N ALA A 382 -9.18 10.50 9.86
CA ALA A 382 -9.27 11.20 11.15
C ALA A 382 -9.73 12.66 10.98
N SER A 383 -9.21 13.36 9.96
CA SER A 383 -9.59 14.75 9.63
C SER A 383 -11.09 14.86 9.32
N VAL A 384 -11.61 13.95 8.49
CA VAL A 384 -13.04 13.89 8.16
C VAL A 384 -13.89 13.68 9.42
N LEU A 385 -13.45 12.80 10.34
CA LEU A 385 -14.16 12.60 11.61
C LEU A 385 -14.14 13.85 12.48
N LEU A 386 -13.00 14.54 12.58
CA LEU A 386 -12.85 15.79 13.33
C LEU A 386 -13.74 16.89 12.74
N ALA A 387 -13.71 17.07 11.43
CA ALA A 387 -14.51 18.07 10.72
C ALA A 387 -16.02 17.81 10.83
N ALA A 388 -16.44 16.55 10.64
CA ALA A 388 -17.84 16.16 10.80
C ALA A 388 -18.33 16.31 12.25
N SER A 389 -17.49 15.98 13.23
CA SER A 389 -17.81 16.18 14.65
C SER A 389 -17.96 17.66 14.99
N TRP A 390 -17.07 18.52 14.48
CA TRP A 390 -17.20 19.97 14.61
C TRP A 390 -18.51 20.48 13.99
N ALA A 391 -18.89 20.00 12.80
CA ALA A 391 -20.13 20.38 12.15
C ALA A 391 -21.37 20.05 13.01
N MET A 392 -21.32 18.94 13.77
CA MET A 392 -22.40 18.57 14.68
C MET A 392 -22.54 19.49 15.91
N GLU A 393 -21.49 20.27 16.23
CA GLU A 393 -21.53 21.26 17.30
C GLU A 393 -22.23 22.57 16.86
N GLN A 394 -22.41 22.78 15.55
CA GLN A 394 -22.97 24.02 15.03
C GLN A 394 -24.50 24.08 15.20
N GLU A 395 -24.98 25.17 15.79
CA GLU A 395 -26.41 25.46 15.88
C GLU A 395 -26.98 25.88 14.53
N ASN A 396 -26.18 26.60 13.73
CA ASN A 396 -26.58 27.03 12.38
C ASN A 396 -26.63 25.82 11.43
N SER A 397 -27.85 25.48 11.01
CA SER A 397 -28.12 24.37 10.08
C SER A 397 -27.41 24.55 8.73
N LEU A 398 -27.28 25.78 8.24
CA LEU A 398 -26.58 26.05 6.98
C LEU A 398 -25.09 25.67 7.07
N THR A 399 -24.38 26.14 8.11
CA THR A 399 -22.97 25.81 8.34
C THR A 399 -22.76 24.30 8.45
N LYS A 400 -23.61 23.63 9.26
CA LYS A 400 -23.59 22.19 9.45
C LYS A 400 -23.79 21.44 8.13
N ASN A 401 -24.84 21.78 7.37
CA ASN A 401 -25.19 21.09 6.14
C ASN A 401 -24.17 21.35 5.04
N THR A 402 -23.64 22.57 4.94
CA THR A 402 -22.60 22.93 3.98
C THR A 402 -21.34 22.06 4.18
N LEU A 403 -20.85 21.94 5.41
CA LEU A 403 -19.64 21.13 5.66
C LEU A 403 -19.88 19.65 5.41
N HIS A 404 -21.03 19.10 5.85
CA HIS A 404 -21.38 17.72 5.50
C HIS A 404 -21.48 17.53 3.98
N GLY A 405 -22.08 18.49 3.26
CA GLY A 405 -22.15 18.48 1.80
C GLY A 405 -20.77 18.46 1.14
N VAL A 406 -19.83 19.25 1.65
CA VAL A 406 -18.43 19.26 1.16
C VAL A 406 -17.74 17.91 1.38
N ILE A 407 -17.89 17.31 2.56
CA ILE A 407 -17.32 15.99 2.84
C ILE A 407 -17.93 14.92 1.93
N VAL A 408 -19.28 14.95 1.75
CA VAL A 408 -19.96 14.02 0.85
C VAL A 408 -19.51 14.22 -0.60
N LEU A 409 -19.39 15.48 -1.07
CA LEU A 409 -18.88 15.78 -2.41
C LEU A 409 -17.47 15.24 -2.61
N GLN A 410 -16.60 15.36 -1.59
CA GLN A 410 -15.27 14.76 -1.64
C GLN A 410 -15.34 13.24 -1.80
N LEU A 411 -16.19 12.56 -1.05
CA LEU A 411 -16.37 11.10 -1.17
C LEU A 411 -16.91 10.70 -2.56
N VAL A 412 -17.78 11.53 -3.15
CA VAL A 412 -18.27 11.34 -4.53
C VAL A 412 -17.13 11.49 -5.54
N ILE A 413 -16.28 12.52 -5.39
CA ILE A 413 -15.08 12.70 -6.24
C ILE A 413 -14.15 11.49 -6.11
N MET A 414 -13.89 11.02 -4.89
CA MET A 414 -13.06 9.83 -4.67
C MET A 414 -13.67 8.59 -5.32
N LEU A 415 -14.98 8.39 -5.20
CA LEU A 415 -15.67 7.28 -5.85
C LEU A 415 -15.57 7.39 -7.38
N PHE A 416 -15.76 8.59 -7.94
CA PHE A 416 -15.60 8.84 -9.37
C PHE A 416 -14.19 8.48 -9.85
N LEU A 417 -13.15 8.96 -9.16
CA LEU A 417 -11.77 8.63 -9.48
C LEU A 417 -11.48 7.14 -9.29
N ARG A 418 -12.06 6.52 -8.26
CA ARG A 418 -11.91 5.09 -8.01
C ARG A 418 -12.46 4.23 -9.16
N ILE A 419 -13.48 4.70 -9.82
CA ILE A 419 -14.09 4.07 -11.00
C ILE A 419 -13.27 4.36 -12.26
N THR A 420 -12.94 5.63 -12.51
CA THR A 420 -12.47 6.11 -13.83
C THR A 420 -10.97 6.13 -13.98
N TYR A 421 -10.22 6.36 -12.88
CA TYR A 421 -8.77 6.45 -12.95
C TYR A 421 -8.14 5.07 -13.11
N VAL A 422 -7.31 4.93 -14.12
CA VAL A 422 -6.57 3.70 -14.44
C VAL A 422 -5.07 3.99 -14.31
N TRP A 423 -4.34 3.11 -13.63
CA TRP A 423 -2.89 3.18 -13.50
C TRP A 423 -2.23 2.23 -14.51
N VAL A 424 -1.33 2.76 -15.32
CA VAL A 424 -0.50 1.99 -16.28
C VAL A 424 -1.31 1.20 -17.33
N ASP A 425 -2.52 1.63 -17.68
CA ASP A 425 -3.33 1.10 -18.78
C ASP A 425 -4.13 2.25 -19.41
N SER A 426 -4.86 1.98 -20.45
CA SER A 426 -5.70 2.96 -21.16
C SER A 426 -6.88 3.45 -20.32
N PRO A 427 -7.51 4.57 -20.70
CA PRO A 427 -8.73 5.04 -20.05
C PRO A 427 -9.81 3.97 -19.97
N MET A 428 -10.59 3.96 -18.88
CA MET A 428 -11.62 2.95 -18.59
C MET A 428 -12.57 2.66 -19.76
N SER A 429 -12.87 3.65 -20.60
CA SER A 429 -13.75 3.51 -21.77
C SER A 429 -13.17 2.66 -22.90
N GLU A 430 -11.86 2.44 -22.91
CA GLU A 430 -11.15 1.68 -23.95
C GLU A 430 -10.87 0.23 -23.54
N LEU A 431 -11.12 -0.11 -22.26
CA LEU A 431 -10.85 -1.44 -21.71
C LEU A 431 -12.03 -2.39 -22.05
N THR A 432 -12.12 -2.82 -23.29
CA THR A 432 -13.26 -3.58 -23.83
C THR A 432 -12.95 -5.04 -24.12
N THR A 433 -11.66 -5.42 -24.20
CA THR A 433 -11.22 -6.75 -24.60
C THR A 433 -10.75 -7.55 -23.39
N LYS A 434 -11.26 -8.76 -23.26
CA LYS A 434 -10.98 -9.65 -22.13
C LYS A 434 -9.76 -10.51 -22.43
N VAL A 435 -8.86 -10.62 -21.48
CA VAL A 435 -7.73 -11.57 -21.52
C VAL A 435 -8.24 -12.98 -21.18
N GLU A 436 -7.93 -13.98 -22.03
CA GLU A 436 -8.54 -15.30 -21.95
C GLU A 436 -7.67 -16.33 -21.22
N ARG A 437 -6.36 -16.09 -21.05
CA ARG A 437 -5.45 -17.07 -20.41
C ARG A 437 -4.36 -16.40 -19.56
N GLY A 438 -3.64 -17.20 -18.79
CA GLY A 438 -2.55 -16.77 -17.94
C GLY A 438 -2.99 -16.01 -16.69
N ALA A 439 -2.04 -15.40 -15.99
CA ALA A 439 -2.27 -14.74 -14.70
C ALA A 439 -3.24 -13.54 -14.77
N ALA A 440 -3.33 -12.89 -15.94
CA ALA A 440 -4.26 -11.78 -16.22
C ALA A 440 -5.64 -12.24 -16.71
N LYS A 441 -5.90 -13.55 -16.84
CA LYS A 441 -7.17 -14.11 -17.31
C LYS A 441 -8.36 -13.52 -16.58
N GLY A 442 -9.36 -13.11 -17.37
CA GLY A 442 -10.60 -12.53 -16.86
C GLY A 442 -10.58 -11.02 -16.67
N LEU A 443 -9.43 -10.37 -16.89
CA LEU A 443 -9.31 -8.91 -16.87
C LEU A 443 -9.63 -8.32 -18.24
N TYR A 444 -10.15 -7.08 -18.23
CA TYR A 444 -10.43 -6.29 -19.43
C TYR A 444 -9.35 -5.24 -19.64
N THR A 445 -8.83 -5.13 -20.86
CA THR A 445 -7.88 -4.13 -21.33
C THR A 445 -8.23 -3.70 -22.75
N THR A 446 -7.33 -3.00 -23.46
CA THR A 446 -7.52 -2.69 -24.88
C THR A 446 -7.28 -3.92 -25.74
N GLU A 447 -7.80 -3.93 -26.96
CA GLU A 447 -7.58 -5.01 -27.93
C GLU A 447 -6.08 -5.23 -28.19
N VAL A 448 -5.33 -4.14 -28.37
CA VAL A 448 -3.88 -4.19 -28.64
C VAL A 448 -3.13 -4.83 -27.47
N VAL A 449 -3.43 -4.43 -26.23
CA VAL A 449 -2.77 -4.98 -25.05
C VAL A 449 -3.18 -6.43 -24.82
N ALA A 450 -4.46 -6.77 -25.01
CA ALA A 450 -4.91 -8.16 -24.90
C ALA A 450 -4.22 -9.07 -25.91
N GLN A 451 -4.14 -8.65 -27.17
CA GLN A 451 -3.44 -9.39 -28.23
C GLN A 451 -1.96 -9.56 -27.90
N TYR A 452 -1.28 -8.49 -27.48
CA TYR A 452 0.13 -8.55 -27.07
C TYR A 452 0.38 -9.60 -25.99
N TYR A 453 -0.50 -9.70 -24.97
CA TYR A 453 -0.34 -10.71 -23.91
C TYR A 453 -0.63 -12.12 -24.36
N GLU A 454 -1.59 -12.32 -25.26
CA GLU A 454 -1.82 -13.63 -25.87
C GLU A 454 -0.59 -14.10 -26.67
N GLU A 455 0.02 -13.21 -27.46
CA GLU A 455 1.20 -13.50 -28.27
C GLU A 455 2.45 -13.73 -27.41
N ILE A 456 2.65 -12.97 -26.33
CA ILE A 456 3.73 -13.24 -25.36
C ILE A 456 3.52 -14.56 -24.63
N TYR A 457 2.28 -14.90 -24.34
CA TYR A 457 1.98 -16.21 -23.75
C TYR A 457 2.36 -17.34 -24.70
N ASP A 458 2.12 -17.18 -26.00
CA ASP A 458 2.58 -18.13 -27.03
C ASP A 458 4.11 -18.23 -27.09
N ASP A 459 4.82 -17.11 -26.92
CA ASP A 459 6.29 -17.12 -26.80
C ASP A 459 6.74 -17.95 -25.58
N ILE A 460 6.12 -17.74 -24.40
CA ILE A 460 6.44 -18.50 -23.19
C ILE A 460 6.15 -20.00 -23.36
N ASP A 461 5.03 -20.36 -23.97
CA ASP A 461 4.70 -21.75 -24.29
C ASP A 461 5.73 -22.38 -25.26
N ALA A 462 6.19 -21.62 -26.25
CA ALA A 462 7.18 -22.08 -27.23
C ALA A 462 8.59 -22.30 -26.64
N LEU A 463 8.85 -21.83 -25.40
CA LEU A 463 10.09 -22.11 -24.66
C LEU A 463 10.20 -23.59 -24.26
N ASN A 464 9.08 -24.33 -24.19
CA ASN A 464 9.02 -25.74 -23.82
C ASN A 464 9.78 -26.09 -22.53
N MET A 465 9.64 -25.24 -21.50
CA MET A 465 10.31 -25.40 -20.21
C MET A 465 9.74 -26.60 -19.41
N THR A 466 10.62 -27.34 -18.78
CA THR A 466 10.27 -28.39 -17.82
C THR A 466 10.06 -27.83 -16.41
N GLU A 467 9.57 -28.65 -15.47
CA GLU A 467 9.37 -28.22 -14.08
C GLU A 467 10.67 -27.84 -13.34
N ASP A 468 11.80 -28.42 -13.77
CA ASP A 468 13.12 -28.21 -13.18
C ASP A 468 13.86 -26.99 -13.78
N ASP A 469 13.31 -26.35 -14.80
CA ASP A 469 13.97 -25.23 -15.47
C ASP A 469 13.88 -23.95 -14.65
N GLY A 470 15.04 -23.30 -14.43
CA GLY A 470 15.13 -21.96 -13.90
C GLY A 470 14.89 -20.92 -14.99
N PHE A 471 13.99 -19.99 -14.77
CA PHE A 471 13.58 -18.99 -15.74
C PHE A 471 14.02 -17.58 -15.34
N LEU A 472 14.67 -16.87 -16.26
CA LEU A 472 15.05 -15.47 -16.13
C LEU A 472 14.32 -14.62 -17.18
N VAL A 473 13.58 -13.62 -16.72
CA VAL A 473 13.05 -12.55 -17.59
C VAL A 473 13.97 -11.33 -17.50
N VAL A 474 14.40 -10.85 -18.63
CA VAL A 474 15.16 -9.59 -18.77
C VAL A 474 14.21 -8.48 -19.19
N GLY A 475 14.16 -7.41 -18.40
CA GLY A 475 13.26 -6.28 -18.59
C GLY A 475 12.36 -6.02 -17.37
N SER A 476 11.30 -5.25 -17.59
CA SER A 476 10.33 -4.85 -16.54
C SER A 476 8.99 -5.59 -16.68
N GLU A 477 9.04 -6.92 -16.86
CA GLU A 477 7.87 -7.74 -17.15
C GLU A 477 7.66 -8.86 -16.11
N PRO A 478 7.40 -8.53 -14.84
CA PRO A 478 7.20 -9.54 -13.78
C PRO A 478 6.01 -10.48 -14.05
N LEU A 479 5.06 -10.09 -14.90
CA LEU A 479 3.93 -10.93 -15.30
C LEU A 479 4.37 -12.21 -15.99
N LEU A 480 5.48 -12.19 -16.72
CA LEU A 480 5.98 -13.35 -17.47
C LEU A 480 6.44 -14.50 -16.57
N TYR A 481 6.92 -14.21 -15.35
CA TYR A 481 7.19 -15.25 -14.37
C TYR A 481 5.93 -16.01 -13.97
N LEU A 482 4.82 -15.29 -13.82
CA LEU A 482 3.52 -15.91 -13.48
C LEU A 482 2.96 -16.73 -14.68
N TYR A 483 3.29 -16.33 -15.90
CA TYR A 483 2.94 -17.08 -17.12
C TYR A 483 3.77 -18.35 -17.26
N ALA A 484 5.08 -18.22 -17.08
CA ALA A 484 6.02 -19.33 -17.24
C ALA A 484 5.76 -20.47 -16.24
N ASP A 485 5.32 -20.12 -15.02
CA ASP A 485 5.06 -21.07 -13.93
C ASP A 485 6.28 -21.94 -13.62
N ARG A 486 7.47 -21.29 -13.50
CA ARG A 486 8.78 -21.93 -13.27
C ARG A 486 9.54 -21.22 -12.17
N GLN A 487 10.58 -21.89 -11.66
CA GLN A 487 11.46 -21.28 -10.66
C GLN A 487 12.11 -20.01 -11.19
N VAL A 488 12.15 -18.95 -10.38
CA VAL A 488 12.77 -17.68 -10.73
C VAL A 488 14.28 -17.79 -10.58
N ALA A 489 15.02 -17.57 -11.69
CA ALA A 489 16.47 -17.61 -11.71
C ALA A 489 17.09 -16.21 -11.73
N SER A 490 16.62 -15.33 -10.82
CA SER A 490 17.17 -13.98 -10.66
C SER A 490 17.03 -13.48 -9.22
N TYR A 491 17.74 -12.38 -8.91
CA TYR A 491 17.68 -11.73 -7.61
C TYR A 491 16.36 -11.01 -7.33
N SER A 492 15.53 -10.79 -8.35
CA SER A 492 14.21 -10.17 -8.20
C SER A 492 13.28 -10.55 -9.35
N THR A 493 11.97 -10.50 -9.10
CA THR A 493 10.93 -10.55 -10.13
C THR A 493 10.54 -9.16 -10.64
N TRP A 494 11.10 -8.07 -10.07
CA TRP A 494 10.73 -6.69 -10.42
C TRP A 494 11.33 -6.28 -11.76
N GLN A 495 12.59 -5.95 -11.75
CA GLN A 495 13.31 -5.49 -12.95
C GLN A 495 14.71 -6.10 -12.97
N VAL A 496 15.10 -6.63 -14.10
CA VAL A 496 16.43 -7.16 -14.32
C VAL A 496 16.97 -6.59 -15.63
N TYR A 497 18.10 -5.89 -15.54
CA TYR A 497 18.72 -5.25 -16.69
C TYR A 497 19.95 -6.03 -17.17
N THR A 498 20.17 -6.02 -18.47
CA THR A 498 21.26 -6.74 -19.13
C THR A 498 22.67 -6.29 -18.72
N ASN A 499 22.80 -5.06 -18.24
CA ASN A 499 24.08 -4.44 -17.87
C ASN A 499 24.28 -4.36 -16.35
N GLU A 500 23.44 -5.02 -15.57
CA GLU A 500 23.47 -4.90 -14.11
C GLU A 500 24.45 -5.92 -13.48
N THR A 501 25.47 -5.41 -12.77
CA THR A 501 26.43 -6.23 -12.04
C THR A 501 25.80 -7.02 -10.89
N ARG A 502 24.60 -6.64 -10.45
CA ARG A 502 23.85 -7.27 -9.35
C ARG A 502 23.44 -8.70 -9.70
N LEU A 503 23.05 -8.95 -10.95
CA LEU A 503 22.70 -10.29 -11.42
C LEU A 503 23.91 -11.26 -11.36
N TYR A 504 25.09 -10.81 -11.78
CA TYR A 504 26.32 -11.60 -11.67
C TYR A 504 26.65 -11.91 -10.22
N ARG A 505 26.55 -10.91 -9.36
CA ARG A 505 26.81 -11.07 -7.96
C ARG A 505 25.82 -12.03 -7.29
N TYR A 506 24.59 -12.05 -7.76
CA TYR A 506 23.60 -13.03 -7.31
C TYR A 506 24.05 -14.45 -7.63
N TYR A 507 24.48 -14.71 -8.85
CA TYR A 507 24.96 -16.03 -9.24
C TYR A 507 26.25 -16.44 -8.50
N GLU A 508 27.20 -15.52 -8.31
CA GLU A 508 28.40 -15.80 -7.51
C GLU A 508 28.08 -16.21 -6.08
N ILE A 509 27.11 -15.55 -5.46
CA ILE A 509 26.71 -15.83 -4.07
C ILE A 509 25.97 -17.17 -3.97
N HIS A 510 25.22 -17.54 -4.99
CA HIS A 510 24.44 -18.78 -5.05
C HIS A 510 25.15 -19.85 -5.88
N ASP A 511 26.47 -19.74 -6.05
CA ASP A 511 27.24 -20.76 -6.78
C ASP A 511 27.04 -22.15 -6.14
N GLY A 512 26.79 -23.16 -6.99
CA GLY A 512 26.46 -24.51 -6.57
C GLY A 512 25.02 -24.73 -6.06
N GLU A 513 24.18 -23.69 -5.99
CA GLU A 513 22.76 -23.79 -5.56
C GLU A 513 21.79 -23.97 -6.75
N GLY A 514 22.30 -24.14 -7.98
CA GLY A 514 21.46 -24.33 -9.19
C GLY A 514 20.65 -23.10 -9.59
N ARG A 515 21.13 -21.90 -9.28
CA ARG A 515 20.41 -20.63 -9.52
C ARG A 515 20.67 -20.03 -10.90
N PHE A 516 21.53 -20.63 -11.72
CA PHE A 516 21.68 -20.22 -13.11
C PHE A 516 20.40 -20.53 -13.91
N PRO A 517 19.96 -19.61 -14.79
CA PRO A 517 18.78 -19.83 -15.58
C PRO A 517 19.00 -20.94 -16.62
N SER A 518 18.10 -21.92 -16.72
CA SER A 518 18.07 -22.83 -17.86
C SER A 518 17.57 -22.13 -19.12
N VAL A 519 16.66 -21.16 -18.93
CA VAL A 519 16.06 -20.37 -20.00
C VAL A 519 16.06 -18.89 -19.61
N VAL A 520 16.55 -18.05 -20.52
CA VAL A 520 16.49 -16.59 -20.42
C VAL A 520 15.58 -16.06 -21.52
N TYR A 521 14.63 -15.21 -21.18
CA TYR A 521 13.76 -14.55 -22.14
C TYR A 521 13.92 -13.04 -22.05
N CYS A 522 14.27 -12.42 -23.16
CA CYS A 522 14.40 -10.98 -23.31
C CYS A 522 13.22 -10.49 -24.13
N ALA A 523 12.21 -9.93 -23.43
CA ALA A 523 11.02 -9.38 -24.08
C ALA A 523 11.38 -8.14 -24.92
N GLU A 524 10.74 -7.99 -26.08
CA GLU A 524 10.94 -6.86 -27.01
C GLU A 524 12.42 -6.62 -27.41
N ALA A 525 13.24 -7.66 -27.33
CA ALA A 525 14.64 -7.57 -27.66
C ALA A 525 14.86 -7.56 -29.18
N ASP A 526 15.78 -6.74 -29.63
CA ASP A 526 16.33 -6.70 -30.96
C ASP A 526 17.80 -7.14 -30.97
N ASP A 527 18.46 -7.05 -32.11
CA ASP A 527 19.86 -7.47 -32.31
C ASP A 527 20.84 -6.78 -31.35
N THR A 528 20.48 -5.64 -30.75
CA THR A 528 21.36 -4.94 -29.79
C THR A 528 21.52 -5.71 -28.48
N ILE A 529 20.66 -6.68 -28.18
CA ILE A 529 20.79 -7.54 -27.00
C ILE A 529 22.11 -8.31 -26.97
N PHE A 530 22.67 -8.65 -28.17
CA PHE A 530 23.93 -9.39 -28.28
C PHE A 530 25.13 -8.55 -27.85
N GLU A 531 25.03 -7.23 -27.83
CA GLU A 531 26.05 -6.29 -27.33
C GLU A 531 25.96 -6.09 -25.82
N SER A 532 24.97 -6.68 -25.17
CA SER A 532 24.75 -6.55 -23.73
C SER A 532 25.78 -7.35 -22.94
N ILE A 533 26.13 -6.84 -21.75
CA ILE A 533 27.04 -7.53 -20.83
C ILE A 533 26.51 -8.93 -20.47
N LEU A 534 25.22 -9.08 -20.28
CA LEU A 534 24.60 -10.37 -19.98
C LEU A 534 24.90 -11.41 -21.07
N VAL A 535 24.64 -11.06 -22.32
CA VAL A 535 24.82 -12.00 -23.42
C VAL A 535 26.31 -12.22 -23.74
N GLU A 536 27.07 -11.13 -23.88
CA GLU A 536 28.48 -11.19 -24.29
C GLU A 536 29.36 -11.87 -23.23
N LYS A 537 29.15 -11.60 -21.93
CA LYS A 537 30.06 -12.06 -20.86
C LYS A 537 29.55 -13.25 -20.09
N LEU A 538 28.26 -13.58 -20.14
CA LEU A 538 27.68 -14.69 -19.40
C LEU A 538 27.11 -15.75 -20.34
N LEU A 539 26.09 -15.44 -21.14
CA LEU A 539 25.33 -16.46 -21.86
C LEU A 539 26.15 -17.12 -22.96
N ILE A 540 26.82 -16.34 -23.83
CA ILE A 540 27.65 -16.89 -24.89
C ILE A 540 28.85 -17.68 -24.38
N PRO A 541 29.65 -17.18 -23.42
CA PRO A 541 30.75 -17.96 -22.84
C PRO A 541 30.32 -19.25 -22.16
N MET A 542 29.10 -19.32 -21.62
CA MET A 542 28.52 -20.53 -21.05
C MET A 542 27.90 -21.47 -22.09
N GLY A 543 27.94 -21.10 -23.36
CA GLY A 543 27.46 -21.91 -24.49
C GLY A 543 25.95 -21.89 -24.70
N TYR A 544 25.24 -20.88 -24.21
CA TYR A 544 23.81 -20.77 -24.47
C TYR A 544 23.53 -20.65 -25.96
N GLU A 545 22.53 -21.41 -26.39
CA GLU A 545 21.95 -21.29 -27.74
C GLU A 545 20.78 -20.32 -27.71
N TRP A 546 20.60 -19.55 -28.78
CA TRP A 546 19.53 -18.57 -28.85
C TRP A 546 18.50 -18.88 -29.93
N LYS A 547 17.30 -18.38 -29.78
CA LYS A 547 16.18 -18.49 -30.71
C LYS A 547 15.39 -17.21 -30.73
N GLN A 548 15.12 -16.67 -31.92
CA GLN A 548 14.16 -15.59 -32.10
C GLN A 548 12.75 -16.14 -31.96
N LEU A 549 11.93 -15.49 -31.14
CA LEU A 549 10.51 -15.71 -30.99
C LEU A 549 9.71 -14.55 -31.58
N GLN A 550 8.41 -14.51 -31.40
CA GLN A 550 7.55 -13.49 -31.98
C GLN A 550 7.82 -12.09 -31.40
N HIS A 551 7.94 -11.99 -30.08
CA HIS A 551 8.11 -10.73 -29.34
C HIS A 551 9.44 -10.60 -28.61
N GLY A 552 10.28 -11.61 -28.63
CA GLY A 552 11.54 -11.56 -27.91
C GLY A 552 12.56 -12.57 -28.39
N ILE A 553 13.70 -12.59 -27.69
CA ILE A 553 14.80 -13.52 -27.91
C ILE A 553 14.95 -14.41 -26.68
N ALA A 554 14.96 -15.72 -26.91
CA ALA A 554 15.22 -16.70 -25.87
C ALA A 554 16.63 -17.27 -25.96
N PHE A 555 17.26 -17.50 -24.82
CA PHE A 555 18.55 -18.20 -24.69
C PHE A 555 18.34 -19.46 -23.84
N TYR A 556 18.94 -20.56 -24.27
CA TYR A 556 18.82 -21.87 -23.63
C TYR A 556 20.19 -22.37 -23.20
N MET A 557 20.30 -22.82 -21.95
CA MET A 557 21.49 -23.50 -21.46
C MET A 557 21.68 -24.82 -22.23
N PRO A 558 22.91 -25.14 -22.68
CA PRO A 558 23.15 -26.44 -23.30
C PRO A 558 22.82 -27.57 -22.31
N ARG A 559 22.04 -28.54 -22.79
CA ARG A 559 21.63 -29.72 -22.01
C ARG A 559 22.71 -30.78 -21.98
#